data_5609d6aafb814de40c049e24cc773beb
#
_entry.id   5609d6aafb814de40c049e24cc773beb
#
_cell.length_a   1.000
_cell.length_b   1.000
_cell.length_c   1.000
_cell.angle_alpha   90.00
_cell.angle_beta   90.00
_cell.angle_gamma   90.00
#
_symmetry.space_group_name_H-M   'P 1'
#
loop_
_entity.id
_entity.type
_entity.pdbx_description
1 polymer ?
#
loop_
_entity_poly.entity_id
_entity_poly.type
_entity_poly.pdbx_seq_one_letter_code
_entity_poly.pdbx_strand_id
1 'polypeptide(L)'
;MTEKINKGKSMLKRVIKILTNKPTKIDRPVFTKYFEKENKQIKDLEQLLKISNDASKKIIEQDIKKLRYGHIGENNVYYELKNSFIPMICLHNVRLKYKGMVAQIDFLAITCKYIYVIECKNLIGDITINSQGEFIRHMKNSHGKVISKEGMYSPIVQNEKHINVLKEILKQELKYKNKLKRVESLIVTANPKTIINKTYAPKYISDKIIRHDQIIDKIQSYESDNKTNWVFIEDDMRKISEILLKYHKEAKIDYNKKYNLPIKGDKKYNTYTSSKYNDIKKEAYSKKNQVKIKSDEELRRLLKTYRLQRSKQDNLQPYMIFN
;
A
#
# COMPACT_ATOMS: atom_id res chain seq x y z
N MET A 1 39.87 21.65 2.78
CA MET A 1 39.43 22.87 2.06
C MET A 1 38.28 22.57 1.07
N THR A 2 38.35 21.50 0.32
CA THR A 2 37.34 21.07 -0.67
C THR A 2 35.94 20.82 -0.10
N GLU A 3 35.80 20.30 1.14
CA GLU A 3 34.49 20.04 1.77
C GLU A 3 33.72 21.32 2.15
N LYS A 4 34.42 22.38 2.57
CA LYS A 4 33.79 23.68 2.88
C LYS A 4 33.32 24.39 1.60
N ILE A 5 34.04 24.26 0.49
CA ILE A 5 33.67 24.83 -0.81
C ILE A 5 32.46 24.13 -1.40
N ASN A 6 32.35 22.81 -1.25
CA ASN A 6 31.19 22.06 -1.69
C ASN A 6 29.94 22.35 -0.84
N LYS A 7 30.10 22.60 0.47
CA LYS A 7 28.98 23.03 1.34
C LYS A 7 28.45 24.41 0.95
N GLY A 8 29.35 25.36 0.63
CA GLY A 8 29.01 26.72 0.18
C GLY A 8 28.24 26.69 -1.15
N LYS A 9 28.70 25.92 -2.13
CA LYS A 9 28.04 25.77 -3.43
C LYS A 9 26.65 25.11 -3.30
N SER A 10 26.48 24.14 -2.39
CA SER A 10 25.20 23.52 -2.09
C SER A 10 24.22 24.50 -1.45
N MET A 11 24.69 25.33 -0.52
CA MET A 11 23.88 26.33 0.16
C MET A 11 23.44 27.46 -0.79
N LEU A 12 24.35 27.92 -1.66
CA LEU A 12 24.08 28.95 -2.68
C LEU A 12 23.06 28.45 -3.71
N LYS A 13 23.19 27.23 -4.21
CA LYS A 13 22.19 26.61 -5.10
C LYS A 13 20.83 26.54 -4.45
N ARG A 14 20.76 26.28 -3.15
CA ARG A 14 19.52 26.22 -2.38
C ARG A 14 18.87 27.60 -2.24
N VAL A 15 19.64 28.62 -1.93
CA VAL A 15 19.18 30.03 -1.84
C VAL A 15 18.65 30.50 -3.20
N ILE A 16 19.37 30.22 -4.29
CA ILE A 16 18.94 30.56 -5.65
C ILE A 16 17.65 29.86 -6.02
N LYS A 17 17.49 28.57 -5.73
CA LYS A 17 16.25 27.80 -5.98
C LYS A 17 15.05 28.35 -5.17
N ILE A 18 15.29 28.79 -3.93
CA ILE A 18 14.27 29.42 -3.08
C ILE A 18 13.87 30.79 -3.66
N LEU A 19 14.83 31.58 -4.11
CA LEU A 19 14.62 32.92 -4.68
C LEU A 19 13.97 32.89 -6.06
N THR A 20 14.15 31.82 -6.84
CA THR A 20 13.55 31.66 -8.19
C THR A 20 12.13 31.06 -8.16
N ASN A 21 11.53 30.90 -6.99
CA ASN A 21 10.17 30.34 -6.82
C ASN A 21 9.94 28.95 -7.47
N LYS A 22 11.01 28.19 -7.76
CA LYS A 22 10.91 26.83 -8.32
C LYS A 22 11.78 25.84 -7.52
N PRO A 23 11.27 25.31 -6.40
CA PRO A 23 12.04 24.38 -5.54
C PRO A 23 12.32 23.03 -6.22
N THR A 24 11.60 22.70 -7.27
CA THR A 24 11.73 21.43 -8.00
C THR A 24 11.46 21.62 -9.50
N LYS A 25 12.08 20.76 -10.33
CA LYS A 25 11.76 20.57 -11.74
C LYS A 25 10.70 19.49 -11.94
N ILE A 26 10.35 18.75 -10.89
CA ILE A 26 9.29 17.77 -10.91
C ILE A 26 7.97 18.53 -11.03
N ASP A 27 7.15 18.23 -12.03
CA ASP A 27 5.86 18.83 -12.31
C ASP A 27 4.66 17.91 -11.99
N ARG A 28 4.95 16.63 -11.76
CA ARG A 28 3.98 15.58 -11.44
C ARG A 28 4.61 14.51 -10.56
N PRO A 29 3.83 13.54 -10.02
CA PRO A 29 4.37 12.48 -9.18
C PRO A 29 5.37 11.60 -9.90
N VAL A 30 6.52 11.39 -9.26
CA VAL A 30 7.58 10.47 -9.69
C VAL A 30 7.67 9.33 -8.70
N PHE A 31 7.36 8.11 -9.14
CA PHE A 31 7.51 6.93 -8.31
C PHE A 31 8.93 6.39 -8.40
N THR A 32 9.64 6.33 -7.29
CA THR A 32 10.96 5.69 -7.16
C THR A 32 10.85 4.23 -6.72
N LYS A 33 9.72 3.87 -6.09
CA LYS A 33 9.27 2.49 -5.89
C LYS A 33 7.82 2.39 -6.32
N TYR A 34 7.61 1.71 -7.45
CA TYR A 34 6.32 1.63 -8.12
C TYR A 34 5.34 0.70 -7.40
N PHE A 35 4.06 0.91 -7.66
CA PHE A 35 3.01 -0.05 -7.34
C PHE A 35 3.14 -1.27 -8.25
N GLU A 36 3.24 -2.45 -7.66
CA GLU A 36 3.29 -3.71 -8.41
C GLU A 36 1.85 -4.16 -8.71
N LYS A 37 1.45 -4.17 -9.98
CA LYS A 37 0.11 -4.63 -10.38
C LYS A 37 -0.17 -6.07 -9.95
N GLU A 38 0.85 -6.90 -9.90
CA GLU A 38 0.78 -8.28 -9.46
C GLU A 38 1.50 -8.44 -8.11
N ASN A 39 0.73 -8.72 -7.09
CA ASN A 39 1.29 -8.91 -5.75
C ASN A 39 1.97 -10.29 -5.67
N LYS A 40 3.30 -10.28 -5.45
CA LYS A 40 4.12 -11.50 -5.36
C LYS A 40 3.62 -12.45 -4.28
N GLN A 41 3.22 -11.92 -3.13
CA GLN A 41 2.73 -12.74 -2.01
C GLN A 41 1.44 -13.49 -2.38
N ILE A 42 0.56 -12.86 -3.16
CA ILE A 42 -0.67 -13.52 -3.67
C ILE A 42 -0.28 -14.67 -4.61
N LYS A 43 0.66 -14.44 -5.54
CA LYS A 43 1.15 -15.49 -6.45
C LYS A 43 1.76 -16.67 -5.69
N ASP A 44 2.60 -16.38 -4.70
CA ASP A 44 3.23 -17.41 -3.88
C ASP A 44 2.17 -18.25 -3.15
N LEU A 45 1.15 -17.61 -2.58
CA LEU A 45 0.04 -18.29 -1.90
C LEU A 45 -0.86 -19.08 -2.86
N GLU A 46 -1.11 -18.59 -4.06
CA GLU A 46 -1.86 -19.32 -5.09
C GLU A 46 -1.12 -20.61 -5.54
N GLN A 47 0.21 -20.55 -5.62
CA GLN A 47 1.02 -21.74 -5.89
C GLN A 47 0.96 -22.73 -4.71
N LEU A 48 1.09 -22.20 -3.49
CA LEU A 48 1.03 -22.98 -2.27
C LEU A 48 -0.32 -23.69 -2.11
N LEU A 49 -1.42 -23.00 -2.47
CA LEU A 49 -2.78 -23.54 -2.41
C LEU A 49 -2.93 -24.83 -3.21
N LYS A 50 -2.23 -24.96 -4.35
CA LYS A 50 -2.30 -26.15 -5.23
C LYS A 50 -1.75 -27.41 -4.59
N ILE A 51 -0.81 -27.27 -3.66
CA ILE A 51 -0.12 -28.38 -3.00
C ILE A 51 -0.51 -28.55 -1.52
N SER A 52 -1.38 -27.70 -0.98
CA SER A 52 -1.78 -27.70 0.42
C SER A 52 -2.87 -28.75 0.70
N ASN A 53 -2.94 -29.24 1.95
CA ASN A 53 -4.02 -30.07 2.44
C ASN A 53 -5.30 -29.24 2.71
N ASP A 54 -6.44 -29.91 2.92
CA ASP A 54 -7.74 -29.24 3.02
C ASP A 54 -7.87 -28.31 4.25
N ALA A 55 -7.18 -28.63 5.36
CA ALA A 55 -7.17 -27.77 6.54
C ALA A 55 -6.43 -26.44 6.27
N SER A 56 -5.25 -26.52 5.64
CA SER A 56 -4.44 -25.34 5.30
C SER A 56 -5.05 -24.54 4.15
N LYS A 57 -5.73 -25.19 3.20
CA LYS A 57 -6.38 -24.51 2.05
C LYS A 57 -7.30 -23.39 2.47
N LYS A 58 -8.24 -23.66 3.41
CA LYS A 58 -9.21 -22.66 3.87
C LYS A 58 -8.51 -21.41 4.43
N ILE A 59 -7.41 -21.60 5.19
CA ILE A 59 -6.67 -20.48 5.78
C ILE A 59 -5.95 -19.69 4.68
N ILE A 60 -5.31 -20.40 3.73
CA ILE A 60 -4.59 -19.78 2.60
C ILE A 60 -5.57 -18.99 1.71
N GLU A 61 -6.75 -19.55 1.40
CA GLU A 61 -7.79 -18.86 0.61
C GLU A 61 -8.27 -17.58 1.30
N GLN A 62 -8.47 -17.62 2.62
CA GLN A 62 -8.84 -16.43 3.39
C GLN A 62 -7.73 -15.37 3.36
N ASP A 63 -6.47 -15.76 3.47
CA ASP A 63 -5.34 -14.84 3.42
C ASP A 63 -5.17 -14.26 2.02
N ILE A 64 -5.32 -15.05 0.95
CA ILE A 64 -5.35 -14.56 -0.43
C ILE A 64 -6.46 -13.52 -0.61
N LYS A 65 -7.67 -13.82 -0.10
CA LYS A 65 -8.79 -12.88 -0.17
C LYS A 65 -8.49 -11.56 0.53
N LYS A 66 -7.91 -11.59 1.74
CA LYS A 66 -7.52 -10.38 2.48
C LYS A 66 -6.46 -9.57 1.72
N LEU A 67 -5.44 -10.25 1.18
CA LEU A 67 -4.39 -9.60 0.41
C LEU A 67 -4.91 -8.96 -0.88
N ARG A 68 -5.81 -9.63 -1.61
CA ARG A 68 -6.46 -9.06 -2.79
C ARG A 68 -7.27 -7.81 -2.44
N TYR A 69 -8.03 -7.86 -1.33
CA TYR A 69 -8.77 -6.69 -0.86
C TYR A 69 -7.83 -5.52 -0.51
N GLY A 70 -6.75 -5.79 0.21
CA GLY A 70 -5.73 -4.78 0.51
C GLY A 70 -5.16 -4.18 -0.76
N HIS A 71 -4.75 -5.03 -1.71
CA HIS A 71 -4.13 -4.63 -2.97
C HIS A 71 -5.05 -3.76 -3.85
N ILE A 72 -6.36 -4.06 -3.89
CA ILE A 72 -7.36 -3.22 -4.57
C ILE A 72 -7.42 -1.82 -3.93
N GLY A 73 -7.41 -1.75 -2.60
CA GLY A 73 -7.41 -0.47 -1.90
C GLY A 73 -6.15 0.36 -2.17
N GLU A 74 -4.99 -0.29 -2.16
CA GLU A 74 -3.73 0.35 -2.50
C GLU A 74 -3.72 0.84 -3.96
N ASN A 75 -4.31 0.08 -4.90
CA ASN A 75 -4.43 0.50 -6.29
C ASN A 75 -5.27 1.77 -6.44
N ASN A 76 -6.35 1.92 -5.67
CA ASN A 76 -7.16 3.15 -5.68
C ASN A 76 -6.32 4.36 -5.22
N VAL A 77 -5.56 4.21 -4.13
CA VAL A 77 -4.66 5.28 -3.65
C VAL A 77 -3.54 5.57 -4.65
N TYR A 78 -2.96 4.52 -5.25
CA TYR A 78 -1.94 4.68 -6.30
C TYR A 78 -2.46 5.46 -7.49
N TYR A 79 -3.70 5.17 -7.93
CA TYR A 79 -4.34 5.87 -9.05
C TYR A 79 -4.47 7.37 -8.78
N GLU A 80 -4.97 7.74 -7.59
CA GLU A 80 -5.13 9.14 -7.22
C GLU A 80 -3.76 9.86 -7.15
N LEU A 81 -2.79 9.27 -6.47
CA LEU A 81 -1.45 9.86 -6.37
C LEU A 81 -0.82 10.03 -7.75
N LYS A 82 -0.84 9.00 -8.59
CA LYS A 82 -0.18 8.98 -9.89
C LYS A 82 -0.75 10.01 -10.86
N ASN A 83 -2.07 10.22 -10.82
CA ASN A 83 -2.77 11.11 -11.75
C ASN A 83 -2.90 12.54 -11.23
N SER A 84 -2.31 12.86 -10.07
CA SER A 84 -2.26 14.22 -9.56
C SER A 84 -1.26 15.08 -10.33
N PHE A 85 -1.41 16.41 -10.21
CA PHE A 85 -0.44 17.38 -10.74
C PHE A 85 0.43 17.97 -9.63
N ILE A 86 0.52 17.30 -8.45
CA ILE A 86 1.34 17.78 -7.35
C ILE A 86 2.77 17.28 -7.55
N PRO A 87 3.78 18.16 -7.54
CA PRO A 87 5.19 17.76 -7.59
C PRO A 87 5.57 16.96 -6.34
N MET A 88 5.78 15.64 -6.49
CA MET A 88 6.15 14.78 -5.37
C MET A 88 6.99 13.58 -5.83
N ILE A 89 7.77 13.01 -4.91
CA ILE A 89 8.40 11.70 -5.05
C ILE A 89 7.61 10.70 -4.23
N CYS A 90 7.16 9.62 -4.87
CA CYS A 90 6.32 8.59 -4.25
C CYS A 90 7.06 7.27 -4.13
N LEU A 91 6.79 6.54 -3.05
CA LEU A 91 7.24 5.17 -2.85
C LEU A 91 6.04 4.34 -2.38
N HIS A 92 5.89 3.14 -2.94
CA HIS A 92 4.86 2.18 -2.55
C HIS A 92 5.48 1.00 -1.80
N ASN A 93 4.78 0.51 -0.78
CA ASN A 93 5.10 -0.71 -0.04
C ASN A 93 6.54 -0.73 0.48
N VAL A 94 6.88 0.24 1.33
CA VAL A 94 8.22 0.38 1.91
C VAL A 94 8.27 -0.25 3.29
N ARG A 95 9.06 -1.31 3.44
CA ARG A 95 9.29 -1.98 4.71
C ARG A 95 10.64 -1.58 5.29
N LEU A 96 10.62 -0.65 6.22
CA LEU A 96 11.82 -0.15 6.89
C LEU A 96 12.18 -1.07 8.06
N LYS A 97 13.47 -1.41 8.17
CA LYS A 97 14.00 -2.14 9.32
C LYS A 97 15.16 -1.35 9.94
N TYR A 98 15.03 -1.00 11.23
CA TYR A 98 16.02 -0.20 11.93
C TYR A 98 16.09 -0.57 13.40
N LYS A 99 17.26 -0.96 13.93
CA LYS A 99 17.50 -1.32 15.35
C LYS A 99 16.43 -2.24 15.94
N GLY A 100 16.07 -3.29 15.20
CA GLY A 100 15.05 -4.25 15.63
C GLY A 100 13.60 -3.80 15.39
N MET A 101 13.35 -2.52 15.14
CA MET A 101 12.03 -1.99 14.80
C MET A 101 11.72 -2.21 13.32
N VAL A 102 10.44 -2.42 13.01
CA VAL A 102 9.93 -2.60 11.65
C VAL A 102 8.75 -1.67 11.42
N ALA A 103 8.76 -0.97 10.28
CA ALA A 103 7.62 -0.21 9.80
C ALA A 103 7.28 -0.66 8.38
N GLN A 104 6.03 -1.09 8.17
CA GLN A 104 5.49 -1.38 6.85
C GLN A 104 4.61 -0.21 6.44
N ILE A 105 5.04 0.56 5.47
CA ILE A 105 4.38 1.79 5.01
C ILE A 105 3.79 1.53 3.63
N ASP A 106 2.48 1.72 3.48
CA ASP A 106 1.81 1.46 2.21
C ASP A 106 2.24 2.48 1.15
N PHE A 107 2.16 3.79 1.46
CA PHE A 107 2.68 4.83 0.58
C PHE A 107 3.44 5.90 1.34
N LEU A 108 4.47 6.42 0.68
CA LEU A 108 5.16 7.64 1.05
C LEU A 108 5.04 8.64 -0.11
N ALA A 109 4.71 9.89 0.21
CA ALA A 109 4.75 10.99 -0.74
C ALA A 109 5.59 12.12 -0.15
N ILE A 110 6.65 12.50 -0.86
CA ILE A 110 7.62 13.51 -0.45
C ILE A 110 7.44 14.72 -1.35
N THR A 111 7.00 15.83 -0.79
CA THR A 111 6.82 17.11 -1.47
C THR A 111 7.90 18.11 -1.03
N CYS A 112 7.81 19.32 -1.54
CA CYS A 112 8.72 20.40 -1.10
C CYS A 112 8.43 20.88 0.33
N LYS A 113 7.23 20.60 0.88
CA LYS A 113 6.84 21.06 2.23
C LYS A 113 6.77 19.93 3.24
N TYR A 114 6.33 18.74 2.86
CA TYR A 114 6.01 17.66 3.76
C TYR A 114 6.49 16.29 3.26
N ILE A 115 6.59 15.35 4.20
CA ILE A 115 6.67 13.92 3.96
C ILE A 115 5.36 13.32 4.47
N TYR A 116 4.52 12.80 3.60
CA TYR A 116 3.27 12.15 3.95
C TYR A 116 3.52 10.65 4.11
N VAL A 117 3.18 10.11 5.28
CA VAL A 117 3.14 8.68 5.55
C VAL A 117 1.68 8.26 5.48
N ILE A 118 1.36 7.49 4.45
CA ILE A 118 -0.01 7.16 4.08
C ILE A 118 -0.26 5.68 4.40
N GLU A 119 -1.20 5.43 5.28
CA GLU A 119 -1.72 4.10 5.61
C GLU A 119 -3.04 3.89 4.88
N CYS A 120 -3.11 2.84 4.07
CA CYS A 120 -4.29 2.49 3.26
C CYS A 120 -5.13 1.44 3.97
N LYS A 121 -6.41 1.71 4.19
CA LYS A 121 -7.36 0.77 4.78
C LYS A 121 -8.52 0.48 3.85
N ASN A 122 -8.52 -0.70 3.24
CA ASN A 122 -9.65 -1.19 2.45
C ASN A 122 -10.58 -2.03 3.36
N LEU A 123 -11.42 -1.35 4.14
CA LEU A 123 -12.28 -1.95 5.16
C LEU A 123 -13.67 -2.30 4.60
N ILE A 124 -14.22 -3.41 5.09
CA ILE A 124 -15.62 -3.79 4.86
C ILE A 124 -16.42 -3.39 6.10
N GLY A 125 -17.61 -2.81 5.90
CA GLY A 125 -18.47 -2.29 6.96
C GLY A 125 -18.21 -0.81 7.25
N ASP A 126 -19.04 -0.23 8.11
CA ASP A 126 -18.92 1.17 8.49
C ASP A 126 -18.03 1.33 9.71
N ILE A 127 -17.42 2.49 9.84
CA ILE A 127 -16.52 2.83 10.95
C ILE A 127 -17.09 4.01 11.71
N THR A 128 -17.21 3.87 13.02
CA THR A 128 -17.47 4.98 13.94
C THR A 128 -16.23 5.24 14.78
N ILE A 129 -15.88 6.51 14.92
CA ILE A 129 -14.81 6.96 15.82
C ILE A 129 -15.48 7.74 16.95
N ASN A 130 -15.32 7.26 18.17
CA ASN A 130 -15.94 7.88 19.35
C ASN A 130 -15.11 9.07 19.88
N SER A 131 -15.59 9.70 20.95
CA SER A 131 -14.93 10.85 21.59
C SER A 131 -13.59 10.51 22.26
N GLN A 132 -13.35 9.25 22.58
CA GLN A 132 -12.05 8.75 23.07
C GLN A 132 -11.07 8.44 21.93
N GLY A 133 -11.50 8.53 20.67
CA GLY A 133 -10.67 8.19 19.50
C GLY A 133 -10.60 6.70 19.21
N GLU A 134 -11.49 5.90 19.77
CA GLU A 134 -11.57 4.47 19.50
C GLU A 134 -12.30 4.21 18.19
N PHE A 135 -11.81 3.25 17.42
CA PHE A 135 -12.35 2.83 16.13
C PHE A 135 -13.25 1.61 16.32
N ILE A 136 -14.51 1.75 15.93
CA ILE A 136 -15.54 0.70 16.04
C ILE A 136 -16.04 0.39 14.63
N ARG A 137 -15.87 -0.87 14.20
CA ARG A 137 -16.37 -1.37 12.92
C ARG A 137 -17.76 -1.97 13.09
N HIS A 138 -18.67 -1.60 12.20
CA HIS A 138 -20.04 -2.11 12.13
C HIS A 138 -20.20 -2.97 10.89
N MET A 139 -20.39 -4.27 11.09
CA MET A 139 -20.70 -5.19 10.01
C MET A 139 -22.19 -5.18 9.75
N LYS A 140 -22.60 -5.09 8.48
CA LYS A 140 -24.00 -5.09 8.05
C LYS A 140 -24.31 -6.32 7.21
N ASN A 141 -25.54 -6.83 7.30
CA ASN A 141 -26.06 -7.83 6.39
C ASN A 141 -26.48 -7.20 5.04
N SER A 142 -26.98 -8.02 4.11
CA SER A 142 -27.48 -7.57 2.79
C SER A 142 -28.62 -6.55 2.86
N HIS A 143 -29.37 -6.50 3.98
CA HIS A 143 -30.46 -5.58 4.24
C HIS A 143 -30.03 -4.30 4.97
N GLY A 144 -28.72 -4.09 5.15
CA GLY A 144 -28.17 -2.89 5.82
C GLY A 144 -28.26 -2.91 7.36
N LYS A 145 -28.80 -3.97 7.98
CA LYS A 145 -28.88 -4.11 9.44
C LYS A 145 -27.51 -4.47 10.02
N VAL A 146 -27.09 -3.75 11.07
CA VAL A 146 -25.86 -4.07 11.79
C VAL A 146 -26.01 -5.42 12.49
N ILE A 147 -25.08 -6.35 12.18
CA ILE A 147 -25.06 -7.71 12.73
C ILE A 147 -23.94 -7.93 13.74
N SER A 148 -22.85 -7.15 13.66
CA SER A 148 -21.79 -7.13 14.68
C SER A 148 -21.15 -5.77 14.81
N LYS A 149 -20.55 -5.51 15.99
CA LYS A 149 -19.71 -4.35 16.31
C LYS A 149 -18.41 -4.86 16.85
N GLU A 150 -17.31 -4.40 16.31
CA GLU A 150 -15.96 -4.84 16.69
C GLU A 150 -15.06 -3.64 16.90
N GLY A 151 -14.31 -3.62 18.01
CA GLY A 151 -13.22 -2.68 18.21
C GLY A 151 -12.08 -2.95 17.25
N MET A 152 -11.46 -1.90 16.73
CA MET A 152 -10.31 -1.99 15.84
C MET A 152 -9.07 -1.38 16.48
N TYR A 153 -7.91 -1.97 16.20
CA TYR A 153 -6.66 -1.28 16.51
C TYR A 153 -6.60 0.03 15.72
N SER A 154 -6.24 1.12 16.40
CA SER A 154 -6.21 2.45 15.80
C SER A 154 -5.19 2.54 14.67
N PRO A 155 -5.62 2.83 13.42
CA PRO A 155 -4.70 3.04 12.31
C PRO A 155 -3.84 4.30 12.49
N ILE A 156 -4.30 5.26 13.29
CA ILE A 156 -3.51 6.44 13.68
C ILE A 156 -2.29 6.00 14.49
N VAL A 157 -2.50 5.22 15.55
CA VAL A 157 -1.40 4.71 16.39
C VAL A 157 -0.45 3.82 15.60
N GLN A 158 -1.00 3.01 14.67
CA GLN A 158 -0.19 2.20 13.75
C GLN A 158 0.74 3.09 12.92
N ASN A 159 0.18 4.09 12.26
CA ASN A 159 0.93 4.97 11.37
C ASN A 159 1.94 5.85 12.13
N GLU A 160 1.61 6.27 13.36
CA GLU A 160 2.56 7.00 14.24
C GLU A 160 3.79 6.14 14.58
N LYS A 161 3.62 4.84 14.81
CA LYS A 161 4.75 3.92 15.00
C LYS A 161 5.61 3.85 13.72
N HIS A 162 5.01 3.82 12.54
CA HIS A 162 5.72 3.84 11.26
C HIS A 162 6.51 5.14 11.10
N ILE A 163 5.90 6.29 11.40
CA ILE A 163 6.52 7.61 11.37
C ILE A 163 7.72 7.69 12.33
N ASN A 164 7.63 7.10 13.50
CA ASN A 164 8.74 7.10 14.46
C ASN A 164 9.95 6.36 13.91
N VAL A 165 9.77 5.17 13.31
CA VAL A 165 10.87 4.42 12.66
C VAL A 165 11.46 5.23 11.51
N LEU A 166 10.63 5.82 10.65
CA LEU A 166 11.06 6.68 9.56
C LEU A 166 11.88 7.87 10.06
N LYS A 167 11.39 8.58 11.09
CA LYS A 167 12.09 9.73 11.69
C LYS A 167 13.44 9.34 12.26
N GLU A 168 13.56 8.20 12.94
CA GLU A 168 14.83 7.73 13.50
C GLU A 168 15.88 7.45 12.40
N ILE A 169 15.47 6.80 11.30
CA ILE A 169 16.33 6.58 10.14
C ILE A 169 16.80 7.92 9.56
N LEU A 170 15.86 8.83 9.30
CA LEU A 170 16.19 10.11 8.69
C LEU A 170 17.02 11.02 9.62
N LYS A 171 16.84 10.95 10.94
CA LYS A 171 17.70 11.65 11.92
C LYS A 171 19.14 11.18 11.87
N GLN A 172 19.35 9.89 11.65
CA GLN A 172 20.70 9.33 11.54
C GLN A 172 21.38 9.72 10.23
N GLU A 173 20.66 9.63 9.11
CA GLU A 173 21.21 9.79 7.77
C GLU A 173 21.28 11.26 7.30
N LEU A 174 20.37 12.11 7.80
CA LEU A 174 20.30 13.51 7.41
C LEU A 174 20.91 14.43 8.47
N LYS A 175 21.78 15.33 8.04
CA LYS A 175 22.41 16.36 8.91
C LYS A 175 21.41 17.41 9.44
N TYR A 176 20.17 17.45 8.92
CA TYR A 176 19.17 18.51 9.18
C TYR A 176 17.96 17.98 9.99
N LYS A 177 18.15 17.83 11.29
CA LYS A 177 17.11 17.27 12.20
C LYS A 177 15.79 18.09 12.23
N ASN A 178 15.87 19.40 12.05
CA ASN A 178 14.71 20.30 12.12
C ASN A 178 13.68 20.11 10.99
N LYS A 179 14.07 19.53 9.86
CA LYS A 179 13.18 19.25 8.72
C LYS A 179 12.18 18.13 9.01
N LEU A 180 12.47 17.26 9.99
CA LEU A 180 11.63 16.12 10.34
C LEU A 180 10.36 16.48 11.12
N LYS A 181 10.15 17.76 11.44
CA LYS A 181 8.88 18.27 11.97
C LYS A 181 7.74 18.25 10.92
N ARG A 182 8.10 18.11 9.64
CA ARG A 182 7.17 18.12 8.50
C ARG A 182 6.83 16.72 7.99
N VAL A 183 6.59 15.79 8.90
CA VAL A 183 6.11 14.43 8.58
C VAL A 183 4.67 14.34 9.02
N GLU A 184 3.77 14.16 8.06
CA GLU A 184 2.33 14.08 8.25
C GLU A 184 1.79 12.66 8.11
N SER A 185 0.81 12.32 8.92
CA SER A 185 0.12 11.04 8.91
C SER A 185 -1.20 11.18 8.16
N LEU A 186 -1.43 10.33 7.16
CA LEU A 186 -2.72 10.22 6.48
C LEU A 186 -3.22 8.77 6.53
N ILE A 187 -4.46 8.60 6.99
CA ILE A 187 -5.16 7.31 6.97
C ILE A 187 -6.21 7.39 5.86
N VAL A 188 -6.02 6.58 4.84
CA VAL A 188 -6.86 6.60 3.66
C VAL A 188 -7.79 5.40 3.66
N THR A 189 -9.09 5.64 3.69
CA THR A 189 -10.10 4.60 3.50
C THR A 189 -10.33 4.42 2.00
N ALA A 190 -9.94 3.26 1.50
CA ALA A 190 -9.90 2.97 0.07
C ALA A 190 -11.18 2.30 -0.45
N ASN A 191 -12.04 1.77 0.43
CA ASN A 191 -13.32 1.20 0.03
C ASN A 191 -14.37 2.32 -0.12
N PRO A 192 -14.88 2.58 -1.33
CA PRO A 192 -15.87 3.63 -1.55
C PRO A 192 -17.21 3.39 -0.83
N LYS A 193 -17.49 2.14 -0.44
CA LYS A 193 -18.73 1.76 0.26
C LYS A 193 -18.67 1.92 1.77
N THR A 194 -17.48 2.13 2.34
CA THR A 194 -17.32 2.31 3.79
C THR A 194 -17.73 3.72 4.20
N ILE A 195 -18.71 3.82 5.08
CA ILE A 195 -19.11 5.09 5.68
C ILE A 195 -18.29 5.28 6.97
N ILE A 196 -17.69 6.46 7.11
CA ILE A 196 -16.94 6.81 8.31
C ILE A 196 -17.71 7.89 9.07
N ASN A 197 -18.22 7.52 10.23
CA ASN A 197 -18.79 8.45 11.18
C ASN A 197 -17.69 8.94 12.14
N LYS A 198 -17.29 10.20 11.98
CA LYS A 198 -16.28 10.87 12.82
C LYS A 198 -16.82 12.11 13.53
N THR A 199 -18.15 12.18 13.70
CA THR A 199 -18.84 13.32 14.30
C THR A 199 -18.34 13.65 15.71
N TYR A 200 -18.07 12.63 16.50
CA TYR A 200 -17.57 12.78 17.86
C TYR A 200 -16.06 12.56 17.98
N ALA A 201 -15.38 12.27 16.88
CA ALA A 201 -13.95 12.03 16.91
C ALA A 201 -13.15 13.27 17.33
N PRO A 202 -12.09 13.12 18.11
CA PRO A 202 -11.16 14.20 18.37
C PRO A 202 -10.61 14.79 17.07
N LYS A 203 -10.50 16.12 16.99
CA LYS A 203 -10.10 16.81 15.76
C LYS A 203 -8.77 16.32 15.21
N TYR A 204 -7.77 16.06 16.07
CA TYR A 204 -6.45 15.56 15.67
C TYR A 204 -6.48 14.16 15.00
N ILE A 205 -7.56 13.38 15.24
CA ILE A 205 -7.83 12.11 14.59
C ILE A 205 -8.63 12.33 13.30
N SER A 206 -9.75 13.07 13.40
CA SER A 206 -10.67 13.26 12.29
C SER A 206 -10.02 13.93 11.08
N ASP A 207 -9.07 14.83 11.31
CA ASP A 207 -8.33 15.56 10.26
C ASP A 207 -7.35 14.67 9.48
N LYS A 208 -6.92 13.56 10.07
CA LYS A 208 -5.99 12.61 9.44
C LYS A 208 -6.68 11.52 8.62
N ILE A 209 -8.00 11.36 8.76
CA ILE A 209 -8.75 10.27 8.13
C ILE A 209 -9.55 10.83 6.96
N ILE A 210 -9.26 10.30 5.77
CA ILE A 210 -9.84 10.74 4.51
C ILE A 210 -10.22 9.54 3.65
N ARG A 211 -11.09 9.77 2.67
CA ARG A 211 -11.35 8.80 1.59
C ARG A 211 -10.26 8.90 0.53
N HIS A 212 -10.06 7.83 -0.24
CA HIS A 212 -9.03 7.83 -1.30
C HIS A 212 -9.24 8.96 -2.33
N ASP A 213 -10.49 9.25 -2.69
CA ASP A 213 -10.86 10.33 -3.62
C ASP A 213 -10.61 11.76 -3.08
N GLN A 214 -10.29 11.90 -1.80
CA GLN A 214 -9.99 13.17 -1.13
C GLN A 214 -8.48 13.36 -0.86
N ILE A 215 -7.64 12.40 -1.20
CA ILE A 215 -6.22 12.45 -0.83
C ILE A 215 -5.50 13.61 -1.50
N ILE A 216 -5.82 13.89 -2.75
CA ILE A 216 -5.17 14.97 -3.52
C ILE A 216 -5.57 16.33 -2.97
N ASP A 217 -6.85 16.55 -2.71
CA ASP A 217 -7.35 17.79 -2.10
C ASP A 217 -6.72 18.03 -0.72
N LYS A 218 -6.57 16.95 0.06
CA LYS A 218 -5.94 17.01 1.38
C LYS A 218 -4.47 17.42 1.29
N ILE A 219 -3.69 16.78 0.42
CA ILE A 219 -2.29 17.13 0.18
C ILE A 219 -2.20 18.57 -0.31
N GLN A 220 -3.04 18.94 -1.27
CA GLN A 220 -3.08 20.27 -1.86
C GLN A 220 -3.39 21.38 -0.83
N SER A 221 -4.28 21.09 0.14
CA SER A 221 -4.59 22.01 1.24
C SER A 221 -3.38 22.32 2.13
N TYR A 222 -2.49 21.33 2.36
CA TYR A 222 -1.24 21.54 3.07
C TYR A 222 -0.18 22.27 2.21
N GLU A 223 -0.11 21.92 0.92
CA GLU A 223 0.87 22.54 0.01
C GLU A 223 0.54 24.00 -0.31
N SER A 224 -0.75 24.38 -0.33
CA SER A 224 -1.21 25.76 -0.57
C SER A 224 -1.11 26.67 0.65
N ASP A 225 -0.81 26.14 1.86
CA ASP A 225 -0.63 26.97 3.05
C ASP A 225 0.60 27.89 2.90
N ASN A 226 0.35 29.16 2.67
CA ASN A 226 1.39 30.17 2.49
C ASN A 226 2.20 30.46 3.75
N LYS A 227 1.74 30.06 4.95
CA LYS A 227 2.47 30.16 6.21
C LYS A 227 3.60 29.12 6.30
N THR A 228 3.54 28.11 5.45
CA THR A 228 4.51 27.02 5.41
C THR A 228 5.48 27.20 4.25
N ASN A 229 6.73 27.56 4.57
CA ASN A 229 7.80 27.68 3.58
C ASN A 229 8.24 26.28 3.08
N TRP A 230 8.85 26.26 1.90
CA TRP A 230 9.50 25.07 1.38
C TRP A 230 10.65 24.62 2.30
N VAL A 231 10.65 23.34 2.62
CA VAL A 231 11.65 22.72 3.51
C VAL A 231 12.61 21.87 2.71
N PHE A 232 12.09 21.22 1.65
CA PHE A 232 12.83 20.31 0.79
C PHE A 232 12.95 20.88 -0.62
N ILE A 233 14.15 20.88 -1.18
CA ILE A 233 14.37 21.03 -2.61
C ILE A 233 14.40 19.64 -3.25
N GLU A 234 14.33 19.55 -4.58
CA GLU A 234 14.33 18.27 -5.30
C GLU A 234 15.45 17.32 -4.88
N ASP A 235 16.67 17.83 -4.70
CA ASP A 235 17.80 17.02 -4.26
C ASP A 235 17.58 16.43 -2.85
N ASP A 236 16.92 17.17 -1.94
CA ASP A 236 16.54 16.67 -0.62
C ASP A 236 15.47 15.55 -0.75
N MET A 237 14.46 15.76 -1.62
CA MET A 237 13.39 14.78 -1.84
C MET A 237 13.95 13.46 -2.40
N ARG A 238 14.84 13.55 -3.40
CA ARG A 238 15.53 12.38 -3.98
C ARG A 238 16.38 11.67 -2.95
N LYS A 239 17.18 12.43 -2.19
CA LYS A 239 18.03 11.87 -1.14
C LYS A 239 17.24 11.16 -0.05
N ILE A 240 16.10 11.72 0.39
CA ILE A 240 15.20 11.06 1.35
C ILE A 240 14.70 9.74 0.77
N SER A 241 14.25 9.74 -0.48
CA SER A 241 13.80 8.52 -1.17
C SER A 241 14.90 7.46 -1.23
N GLU A 242 16.12 7.81 -1.61
CA GLU A 242 17.27 6.90 -1.68
C GLU A 242 17.62 6.31 -0.31
N ILE A 243 17.60 7.13 0.74
CA ILE A 243 17.80 6.66 2.12
C ILE A 243 16.74 5.62 2.49
N LEU A 244 15.47 5.90 2.23
CA LEU A 244 14.38 5.00 2.56
C LEU A 244 14.47 3.68 1.78
N LEU A 245 14.87 3.72 0.52
CA LEU A 245 15.14 2.52 -0.29
C LEU A 245 16.33 1.70 0.23
N LYS A 246 17.39 2.35 0.73
CA LYS A 246 18.53 1.68 1.39
C LYS A 246 18.10 0.87 2.61
N TYR A 247 17.14 1.38 3.40
CA TYR A 247 16.61 0.72 4.60
C TYR A 247 15.44 -0.21 4.32
N HIS A 248 14.93 -0.24 3.09
CA HIS A 248 13.89 -1.16 2.69
C HIS A 248 14.39 -2.61 2.69
N LYS A 249 13.66 -3.49 3.36
CA LYS A 249 13.93 -4.94 3.39
C LYS A 249 12.62 -5.68 3.16
N GLU A 250 12.56 -6.49 2.11
CA GLU A 250 11.40 -7.34 1.87
C GLU A 250 11.11 -8.27 3.05
N ALA A 251 9.83 -8.53 3.28
CA ALA A 251 9.42 -9.51 4.27
C ALA A 251 9.74 -10.92 3.76
N LYS A 252 10.49 -11.68 4.55
CA LYS A 252 10.67 -13.12 4.32
C LYS A 252 9.62 -13.84 5.14
N ILE A 253 8.68 -14.51 4.48
CA ILE A 253 7.59 -15.25 5.12
C ILE A 253 7.89 -16.72 4.96
N ASP A 254 8.00 -17.42 6.08
CA ASP A 254 8.07 -18.89 6.09
C ASP A 254 6.64 -19.43 6.05
N TYR A 255 6.17 -19.72 4.85
CA TYR A 255 4.84 -20.25 4.62
C TYR A 255 4.63 -21.66 5.18
N ASN A 256 5.69 -22.48 5.22
CA ASN A 256 5.59 -23.82 5.78
C ASN A 256 5.26 -23.76 7.27
N LYS A 257 5.97 -22.91 8.00
CA LYS A 257 5.68 -22.64 9.43
C LYS A 257 4.32 -21.98 9.62
N LYS A 258 3.97 -20.98 8.80
CA LYS A 258 2.71 -20.22 8.93
C LYS A 258 1.48 -21.09 8.74
N TYR A 259 1.51 -22.06 7.83
CA TYR A 259 0.36 -22.90 7.48
C TYR A 259 0.51 -24.36 7.92
N ASN A 260 1.50 -24.67 8.78
CA ASN A 260 1.80 -26.03 9.26
C ASN A 260 1.92 -27.04 8.11
N LEU A 261 2.64 -26.67 7.07
CA LEU A 261 2.85 -27.52 5.92
C LEU A 261 4.02 -28.47 6.16
N PRO A 262 3.99 -29.71 5.63
CA PRO A 262 5.09 -30.64 5.76
C PRO A 262 6.37 -30.11 5.11
N ILE A 263 7.50 -30.28 5.77
CA ILE A 263 8.80 -29.81 5.30
C ILE A 263 9.29 -30.75 4.17
N LYS A 264 9.94 -30.18 3.13
CA LYS A 264 10.61 -30.95 2.07
C LYS A 264 11.59 -31.96 2.71
N GLY A 265 11.34 -33.26 2.53
CA GLY A 265 12.12 -34.33 3.16
C GLY A 265 11.31 -35.20 4.13
N ASP A 266 10.14 -34.79 4.55
CA ASP A 266 9.23 -35.61 5.34
C ASP A 266 8.55 -36.67 4.46
N LYS A 267 8.46 -37.94 4.94
CA LYS A 267 7.80 -39.02 4.17
C LYS A 267 6.38 -38.67 3.72
N LYS A 268 5.66 -37.84 4.50
CA LYS A 268 4.34 -37.28 4.14
C LYS A 268 4.39 -36.28 2.97
N TYR A 269 5.49 -35.54 2.79
CA TYR A 269 5.66 -34.59 1.69
C TYR A 269 5.80 -35.30 0.34
N ASN A 270 6.59 -36.40 0.30
CA ASN A 270 6.82 -37.16 -0.93
C ASN A 270 5.59 -37.91 -1.43
N THR A 271 4.71 -38.38 -0.53
CA THR A 271 3.43 -39.01 -0.90
C THR A 271 2.39 -37.98 -1.41
N TYR A 272 2.40 -36.75 -0.87
CA TYR A 272 1.46 -35.70 -1.26
C TYR A 272 1.83 -35.03 -2.60
N THR A 273 3.12 -34.82 -2.84
CA THR A 273 3.58 -34.13 -4.06
C THR A 273 3.62 -35.05 -5.28
N SER A 274 3.90 -36.33 -5.13
CA SER A 274 3.98 -37.28 -6.25
C SER A 274 2.60 -37.60 -6.84
N SER A 275 1.55 -37.76 -6.05
CA SER A 275 0.21 -38.00 -6.57
C SER A 275 -0.43 -36.76 -7.21
N LYS A 276 -0.36 -35.60 -6.55
CA LYS A 276 -0.96 -34.36 -7.09
C LYS A 276 -0.16 -33.71 -8.22
N TYR A 277 1.17 -33.82 -8.23
CA TYR A 277 1.98 -33.29 -9.32
C TYR A 277 1.73 -34.03 -10.63
N ASN A 278 1.43 -35.33 -10.57
CA ASN A 278 1.05 -36.12 -11.72
C ASN A 278 -0.38 -35.79 -12.22
N ASP A 279 -1.32 -35.49 -11.30
CA ASP A 279 -2.68 -35.09 -11.67
C ASP A 279 -2.72 -33.67 -12.27
N ILE A 280 -1.96 -32.73 -11.71
CA ILE A 280 -1.82 -31.35 -12.24
C ILE A 280 -1.12 -31.36 -13.61
N LYS A 281 -0.11 -32.21 -13.83
CA LYS A 281 0.51 -32.36 -15.16
C LYS A 281 -0.48 -32.91 -16.17
N LYS A 282 -1.30 -33.90 -15.82
CA LYS A 282 -2.33 -34.46 -16.70
C LYS A 282 -3.41 -33.41 -17.03
N GLU A 283 -3.88 -32.62 -16.08
CA GLU A 283 -4.83 -31.52 -16.33
C GLU A 283 -4.23 -30.36 -17.13
N ALA A 284 -2.97 -30.00 -16.90
CA ALA A 284 -2.29 -28.95 -17.66
C ALA A 284 -2.01 -29.35 -19.11
N TYR A 285 -1.73 -30.65 -19.35
CA TYR A 285 -1.58 -31.19 -20.71
C TYR A 285 -2.91 -31.32 -21.44
N SER A 286 -4.02 -31.60 -20.75
CA SER A 286 -5.34 -31.67 -21.36
C SER A 286 -5.94 -30.28 -21.67
N LYS A 287 -5.56 -29.25 -20.92
CA LYS A 287 -6.01 -27.85 -21.14
C LYS A 287 -5.16 -27.05 -22.13
N LYS A 288 -4.06 -27.63 -22.64
CA LYS A 288 -3.21 -27.00 -23.67
C LYS A 288 -3.78 -27.11 -25.09
N ASN A 289 -5.02 -27.58 -25.25
CA ASN A 289 -5.74 -27.51 -26.52
C ASN A 289 -6.29 -26.11 -26.75
N GLN A 290 -5.44 -25.28 -27.31
CA GLN A 290 -5.62 -24.16 -28.23
C GLN A 290 -7.06 -23.67 -28.41
N VAL A 291 -7.44 -22.66 -27.65
CA VAL A 291 -8.46 -21.70 -28.10
C VAL A 291 -7.78 -20.79 -29.13
N LYS A 292 -7.90 -21.09 -30.42
CA LYS A 292 -7.53 -20.16 -31.49
C LYS A 292 -8.58 -19.06 -31.51
N ILE A 293 -8.26 -17.92 -30.93
CA ILE A 293 -9.09 -16.70 -31.01
C ILE A 293 -9.00 -16.20 -32.48
N LYS A 294 -10.14 -16.17 -33.16
CA LYS A 294 -10.21 -15.83 -34.59
C LYS A 294 -10.56 -14.36 -34.88
N SER A 295 -11.03 -13.61 -33.84
CA SER A 295 -11.39 -12.20 -34.02
C SER A 295 -11.33 -11.43 -32.67
N ASP A 296 -11.18 -10.11 -32.76
CA ASP A 296 -11.25 -9.20 -31.58
C ASP A 296 -12.60 -9.28 -30.86
N GLU A 297 -13.66 -9.57 -31.58
CA GLU A 297 -15.02 -9.68 -31.04
C GLU A 297 -15.19 -10.94 -30.20
N GLU A 298 -14.61 -12.05 -30.63
CA GLU A 298 -14.54 -13.30 -29.89
C GLU A 298 -13.69 -13.13 -28.61
N LEU A 299 -12.56 -12.41 -28.68
CA LEU A 299 -11.74 -12.07 -27.53
C LEU A 299 -12.51 -11.22 -26.50
N ARG A 300 -13.22 -10.19 -26.96
CA ARG A 300 -14.05 -9.33 -26.11
C ARG A 300 -15.16 -10.14 -25.41
N ARG A 301 -15.79 -11.05 -26.12
CA ARG A 301 -16.83 -11.93 -25.59
C ARG A 301 -16.27 -12.87 -24.51
N LEU A 302 -15.12 -13.49 -24.77
CA LEU A 302 -14.42 -14.35 -23.80
C LEU A 302 -13.98 -13.57 -22.56
N LEU A 303 -13.42 -12.38 -22.73
CA LEU A 303 -13.02 -11.50 -21.62
C LEU A 303 -14.23 -11.06 -20.78
N LYS A 304 -15.37 -10.74 -21.40
CA LYS A 304 -16.61 -10.39 -20.72
C LYS A 304 -17.14 -11.56 -19.90
N THR A 305 -17.13 -12.76 -20.46
CA THR A 305 -17.55 -13.99 -19.78
C THR A 305 -16.62 -14.32 -18.61
N TYR A 306 -15.31 -14.25 -18.81
CA TYR A 306 -14.30 -14.45 -17.77
C TYR A 306 -14.46 -13.42 -16.64
N ARG A 307 -14.66 -12.15 -16.97
CA ARG A 307 -14.89 -11.06 -15.99
C ARG A 307 -16.11 -11.35 -15.11
N LEU A 308 -17.22 -11.78 -15.71
CA LEU A 308 -18.44 -12.15 -14.98
C LEU A 308 -18.22 -13.38 -14.09
N GLN A 309 -17.58 -14.40 -14.60
CA GLN A 309 -17.30 -15.63 -13.85
C GLN A 309 -16.35 -15.34 -12.68
N ARG A 310 -15.31 -14.57 -12.92
CA ARG A 310 -14.32 -14.18 -11.90
C ARG A 310 -14.93 -13.27 -10.83
N SER A 311 -15.78 -12.34 -11.22
CA SER A 311 -16.48 -11.45 -10.28
C SER A 311 -17.36 -12.23 -9.30
N LYS A 312 -18.02 -13.28 -9.79
CA LYS A 312 -18.82 -14.19 -8.94
C LYS A 312 -17.93 -15.00 -7.99
N GLN A 313 -16.81 -15.53 -8.48
CA GLN A 313 -15.86 -16.31 -7.67
C GLN A 313 -15.22 -15.48 -6.56
N ASP A 314 -14.81 -14.26 -6.89
CA ASP A 314 -14.10 -13.37 -5.96
C ASP A 314 -15.05 -12.47 -5.15
N ASN A 315 -16.37 -12.57 -5.41
CA ASN A 315 -17.43 -11.72 -4.83
C ASN A 315 -17.12 -10.20 -5.00
N LEU A 316 -16.62 -9.85 -6.19
CA LEU A 316 -16.28 -8.50 -6.62
C LEU A 316 -17.21 -8.04 -7.73
N GLN A 317 -17.35 -6.74 -7.94
CA GLN A 317 -18.08 -6.22 -9.10
C GLN A 317 -17.28 -6.46 -10.39
N PRO A 318 -17.94 -6.78 -11.54
CA PRO A 318 -17.25 -7.10 -12.79
C PRO A 318 -16.25 -6.03 -13.27
N TYR A 319 -16.51 -4.75 -13.00
CA TYR A 319 -15.62 -3.65 -13.36
C TYR A 319 -14.34 -3.59 -12.51
N MET A 320 -14.28 -4.32 -11.38
CA MET A 320 -13.11 -4.41 -10.52
C MET A 320 -12.12 -5.52 -10.93
N ILE A 321 -12.48 -6.37 -11.91
CA ILE A 321 -11.64 -7.49 -12.32
C ILE A 321 -10.55 -7.09 -13.31
N PHE A 322 -10.81 -6.05 -14.11
CA PHE A 322 -9.84 -5.49 -15.05
C PHE A 322 -9.98 -3.96 -15.05
N ASN A 323 -9.01 -3.30 -14.51
CA ASN A 323 -8.68 -1.90 -14.77
C ASN A 323 -7.19 -1.79 -15.04
#